data_7cf6d4446b21ec10677ab664fd483f36
#
_entry.id   7cf6d4446b21ec10677ab664fd483f36
#
_cell.length_a   1.000
_cell.length_b   1.000
_cell.length_c   1.000
_cell.angle_alpha   90.00
_cell.angle_beta   90.00
_cell.angle_gamma   90.00
#
_symmetry.space_group_name_H-M   'P 1'
#
loop_
_entity.id
_entity.type
_entity.pdbx_description
1 polymer ?
#
loop_
_entity_poly.entity_id
_entity_poly.type
_entity_poly.pdbx_seq_one_letter_code
_entity_poly.pdbx_strand_id
1 'polypeptide(L)'
;MTTAYLSTAYFAPVSYYMALLAYDRIVIEQWCNYTKQTYRNRCHIAGANGVLSLSVPVVKPDTLKCPTRDIRISDHGEWRHLHWNAIASAYGSSPFFEYYQDDIRPFFEKRYTFLLDFNEAIRQTLCELIGLEPHVEYTDQYAQPAPGEADLREAIHPKRNIAETIPSMHLKPYYQVFAPKYGFLSDLSILDLLMNMGPESILILKES
;
A
#
# COMPACT_ATOMS: atom_id res chain seq x y z
N MET A 1 18.40 -7.48 15.61
CA MET A 1 17.63 -7.62 14.37
C MET A 1 16.17 -7.40 14.71
N THR A 2 15.60 -6.32 14.21
CA THR A 2 14.20 -5.93 14.47
C THR A 2 13.30 -6.58 13.42
N THR A 3 12.17 -7.15 13.85
CA THR A 3 11.22 -7.84 12.95
C THR A 3 9.85 -7.20 13.04
N ALA A 4 9.19 -6.99 11.89
CA ALA A 4 7.79 -6.57 11.82
C ALA A 4 6.96 -7.54 10.98
N TYR A 5 5.75 -7.83 11.46
CA TYR A 5 4.73 -8.57 10.74
C TYR A 5 3.77 -7.60 10.04
N LEU A 6 3.61 -7.78 8.75
CA LEU A 6 2.71 -6.99 7.90
C LEU A 6 1.68 -7.89 7.21
N SER A 7 0.56 -7.31 6.83
CA SER A 7 -0.34 -7.90 5.85
C SER A 7 0.06 -7.46 4.45
N THR A 8 -0.26 -8.25 3.41
CA THR A 8 -0.17 -7.74 2.03
C THR A 8 -1.08 -6.52 1.84
N ALA A 9 -0.69 -5.57 0.99
CA ALA A 9 -1.45 -4.34 0.80
C ALA A 9 -1.41 -3.83 -0.66
N TYR A 10 -2.58 -3.40 -1.14
CA TYR A 10 -2.78 -2.83 -2.47
C TYR A 10 -2.35 -1.37 -2.48
N PHE A 11 -1.33 -1.02 -3.26
CA PHE A 11 -0.73 0.32 -3.29
C PHE A 11 -0.68 0.92 -1.88
N ALA A 12 0.03 0.22 -1.01
CA ALA A 12 0.05 0.43 0.44
C ALA A 12 0.29 1.90 0.83
N PRO A 13 -0.14 2.32 2.02
CA PRO A 13 0.08 3.68 2.50
C PRO A 13 1.57 3.96 2.77
N VAL A 14 1.93 5.23 2.87
CA VAL A 14 3.31 5.66 3.14
C VAL A 14 3.87 5.00 4.40
N SER A 15 3.06 4.89 5.46
CA SER A 15 3.43 4.22 6.72
C SER A 15 3.87 2.75 6.54
N TYR A 16 3.32 2.06 5.56
CA TYR A 16 3.75 0.70 5.23
C TYR A 16 5.20 0.67 4.72
N TYR A 17 5.56 1.61 3.86
CA TYR A 17 6.92 1.74 3.32
C TYR A 17 7.91 2.27 4.36
N MET A 18 7.45 3.10 5.30
CA MET A 18 8.23 3.44 6.49
C MET A 18 8.56 2.19 7.32
N ALA A 19 7.59 1.27 7.50
CA ALA A 19 7.85 0.01 8.18
C ALA A 19 8.83 -0.87 7.40
N LEU A 20 8.72 -0.96 6.06
CA LEU A 20 9.67 -1.70 5.22
C LEU A 20 11.11 -1.19 5.39
N LEU A 21 11.29 0.11 5.67
CA LEU A 21 12.59 0.74 5.87
C LEU A 21 13.11 0.60 7.31
N ALA A 22 12.21 0.66 8.31
CA ALA A 22 12.59 0.76 9.72
C ALA A 22 12.97 -0.59 10.35
N TYR A 23 12.54 -1.72 9.77
CA TYR A 23 12.78 -3.04 10.33
C TYR A 23 13.76 -3.84 9.48
N ASP A 24 14.70 -4.54 10.15
CA ASP A 24 15.71 -5.37 9.48
C ASP A 24 15.10 -6.58 8.74
N ARG A 25 13.94 -7.05 9.20
CA ARG A 25 13.22 -8.20 8.66
C ARG A 25 11.72 -7.92 8.64
N ILE A 26 11.11 -8.14 7.50
CA ILE A 26 9.67 -8.03 7.29
C ILE A 26 9.08 -9.40 7.04
N VAL A 27 8.04 -9.76 7.76
CA VAL A 27 7.30 -11.01 7.59
C VAL A 27 5.90 -10.70 7.09
N ILE A 28 5.59 -11.09 5.86
CA ILE A 28 4.24 -10.99 5.30
C ILE A 28 3.42 -12.20 5.75
N GLU A 29 2.44 -11.93 6.60
CA GLU A 29 1.50 -12.94 7.08
C GLU A 29 0.41 -13.19 6.03
N GLN A 30 0.47 -14.34 5.39
CA GLN A 30 -0.43 -14.69 4.29
C GLN A 30 -1.55 -15.69 4.67
N TRP A 31 -1.47 -16.32 5.85
CA TRP A 31 -2.44 -17.31 6.32
C TRP A 31 -3.53 -16.72 7.22
N CYS A 32 -3.41 -15.45 7.64
CA CYS A 32 -4.47 -14.79 8.35
C CYS A 32 -5.75 -14.74 7.53
N ASN A 33 -6.91 -14.79 8.20
CA ASN A 33 -8.19 -14.67 7.52
C ASN A 33 -8.31 -13.30 6.83
N TYR A 34 -8.77 -13.30 5.59
CA TYR A 34 -9.02 -12.08 4.85
C TYR A 34 -10.09 -11.23 5.53
N THR A 35 -9.77 -9.96 5.72
CA THR A 35 -10.69 -8.96 6.28
C THR A 35 -10.99 -7.89 5.23
N LYS A 36 -12.28 -7.65 5.00
CA LYS A 36 -12.75 -6.59 4.09
C LYS A 36 -12.47 -5.20 4.66
N GLN A 37 -12.41 -4.20 3.78
CA GLN A 37 -12.20 -2.79 4.15
C GLN A 37 -10.85 -2.53 4.87
N THR A 38 -9.84 -3.26 4.49
CA THR A 38 -8.46 -3.08 4.91
C THR A 38 -7.60 -2.68 3.71
N TYR A 39 -6.35 -2.32 3.93
CA TYR A 39 -5.40 -2.05 2.85
C TYR A 39 -5.07 -3.29 2.00
N ARG A 40 -5.48 -4.50 2.39
CA ARG A 40 -5.28 -5.72 1.58
C ARG A 40 -5.85 -5.59 0.17
N ASN A 41 -7.02 -4.97 0.03
CA ASN A 41 -7.63 -4.74 -1.28
C ASN A 41 -8.05 -3.28 -1.54
N ARG A 42 -7.52 -2.33 -0.78
CA ARG A 42 -7.89 -0.92 -0.87
C ARG A 42 -6.67 -0.04 -0.74
N CYS A 43 -6.66 1.08 -1.47
CA CYS A 43 -5.76 2.20 -1.21
C CYS A 43 -6.53 3.52 -1.15
N HIS A 44 -5.89 4.54 -0.59
CA HIS A 44 -6.39 5.90 -0.53
C HIS A 44 -5.47 6.81 -1.33
N ILE A 45 -6.03 7.56 -2.28
CA ILE A 45 -5.32 8.57 -3.07
C ILE A 45 -5.94 9.94 -2.85
N ALA A 46 -5.17 11.01 -3.08
CA ALA A 46 -5.73 12.35 -3.16
C ALA A 46 -6.46 12.54 -4.50
N GLY A 47 -7.58 13.21 -4.49
CA GLY A 47 -8.33 13.56 -5.69
C GLY A 47 -8.94 14.96 -5.61
N ALA A 48 -9.55 15.40 -6.68
CA ALA A 48 -10.15 16.74 -6.77
C ALA A 48 -11.24 17.02 -5.72
N ASN A 49 -11.84 15.97 -5.15
CA ASN A 49 -12.91 16.05 -4.13
C ASN A 49 -12.45 15.52 -2.75
N GLY A 50 -11.16 15.45 -2.49
CA GLY A 50 -10.60 14.93 -1.23
C GLY A 50 -10.05 13.52 -1.40
N VAL A 51 -10.00 12.77 -0.29
CA VAL A 51 -9.51 11.39 -0.30
C VAL A 51 -10.45 10.47 -1.08
N LEU A 52 -9.91 9.76 -2.05
CA LEU A 52 -10.60 8.77 -2.86
C LEU A 52 -10.13 7.35 -2.50
N SER A 53 -11.06 6.46 -2.19
CA SER A 53 -10.76 5.05 -1.94
C SER A 53 -10.89 4.23 -3.23
N LEU A 54 -9.82 3.55 -3.62
CA LEU A 54 -9.82 2.58 -4.71
C LEU A 54 -9.81 1.17 -4.11
N SER A 55 -10.80 0.35 -4.47
CA SER A 55 -10.94 -1.00 -3.91
C SER A 55 -10.96 -2.05 -5.00
N VAL A 56 -10.00 -2.98 -4.96
CA VAL A 56 -9.97 -4.16 -5.83
C VAL A 56 -11.11 -5.09 -5.46
N PRO A 57 -12.01 -5.43 -6.39
CA PRO A 57 -13.07 -6.39 -6.13
C PRO A 57 -12.47 -7.80 -5.99
N VAL A 58 -12.98 -8.56 -5.03
CA VAL A 58 -12.56 -9.94 -4.80
C VAL A 58 -13.74 -10.89 -4.96
N VAL A 59 -13.44 -12.11 -5.41
CA VAL A 59 -14.43 -13.19 -5.45
C VAL A 59 -14.82 -13.52 -4.01
N LYS A 60 -16.12 -13.62 -3.76
CA LYS A 60 -16.61 -14.00 -2.42
C LYS A 60 -16.12 -15.42 -2.11
N PRO A 61 -15.36 -15.61 -1.03
CA PRO A 61 -14.93 -16.95 -0.64
C PRO A 61 -16.13 -17.84 -0.26
N ASP A 62 -16.01 -19.14 -0.54
CA ASP A 62 -17.05 -20.13 -0.19
C ASP A 62 -17.15 -20.34 1.33
N THR A 63 -16.10 -20.01 2.07
CA THR A 63 -16.04 -20.13 3.52
C THR A 63 -15.88 -18.77 4.20
N LEU A 64 -16.40 -18.65 5.42
CA LEU A 64 -16.26 -17.42 6.23
C LEU A 64 -14.79 -17.14 6.63
N LYS A 65 -13.96 -18.19 6.70
CA LYS A 65 -12.54 -18.10 7.05
C LYS A 65 -11.72 -18.55 5.84
N CYS A 66 -11.31 -17.59 5.02
CA CYS A 66 -10.44 -17.83 3.87
C CYS A 66 -9.09 -17.15 4.13
N PRO A 67 -7.97 -17.87 4.03
CA PRO A 67 -6.66 -17.26 4.12
C PRO A 67 -6.46 -16.16 3.07
N THR A 68 -5.74 -15.12 3.43
CA THR A 68 -5.50 -13.97 2.53
C THR A 68 -4.83 -14.40 1.22
N ARG A 69 -3.93 -15.40 1.28
CA ARG A 69 -3.25 -15.95 0.11
C ARG A 69 -4.18 -16.57 -0.94
N ASP A 70 -5.35 -17.08 -0.52
CA ASP A 70 -6.29 -17.78 -1.39
C ASP A 70 -7.38 -16.84 -1.96
N ILE A 71 -7.34 -15.56 -1.63
CA ILE A 71 -8.28 -14.57 -2.12
C ILE A 71 -8.02 -14.29 -3.61
N ARG A 72 -9.06 -14.49 -4.42
CA ARG A 72 -9.03 -14.26 -5.85
C ARG A 72 -9.59 -12.88 -6.20
N ILE A 73 -8.96 -12.22 -7.17
CA ILE A 73 -9.44 -10.98 -7.75
C ILE A 73 -10.64 -11.29 -8.64
N SER A 74 -11.68 -10.46 -8.54
CA SER A 74 -12.83 -10.50 -9.43
C SER A 74 -12.62 -9.57 -10.63
N ASP A 75 -12.99 -10.02 -11.82
CA ASP A 75 -13.00 -9.19 -13.03
C ASP A 75 -14.30 -8.40 -13.21
N HIS A 76 -15.17 -8.40 -12.19
CA HIS A 76 -16.43 -7.66 -12.25
C HIS A 76 -16.20 -6.14 -12.25
N GLY A 77 -16.86 -5.42 -13.16
CA GLY A 77 -17.04 -3.96 -13.07
C GLY A 77 -15.90 -3.10 -13.58
N GLU A 78 -15.15 -3.47 -14.60
CA GLU A 78 -14.13 -2.59 -15.26
C GLU A 78 -13.19 -1.85 -14.29
N TRP A 79 -13.02 -2.40 -13.07
CA TRP A 79 -12.32 -1.73 -11.97
C TRP A 79 -10.89 -1.31 -12.33
N ARG A 80 -10.19 -2.08 -13.19
CA ARG A 80 -8.83 -1.75 -13.63
C ARG A 80 -8.81 -0.42 -14.38
N HIS A 81 -9.73 -0.27 -15.33
CA HIS A 81 -9.87 0.97 -16.09
C HIS A 81 -10.26 2.15 -15.19
N LEU A 82 -11.21 1.93 -14.27
CA LEU A 82 -11.64 2.96 -13.32
C LEU A 82 -10.51 3.40 -12.39
N HIS A 83 -9.72 2.45 -11.87
CA HIS A 83 -8.59 2.76 -10.99
C HIS A 83 -7.49 3.51 -11.74
N TRP A 84 -7.13 3.05 -12.95
CA TRP A 84 -6.14 3.75 -13.77
C TRP A 84 -6.58 5.19 -14.07
N ASN A 85 -7.80 5.40 -14.51
CA ASN A 85 -8.34 6.73 -14.79
C ASN A 85 -8.36 7.62 -13.53
N ALA A 86 -8.69 7.05 -12.37
CA ALA A 86 -8.65 7.78 -11.11
C ALA A 86 -7.22 8.22 -10.75
N ILE A 87 -6.23 7.34 -10.90
CA ILE A 87 -4.81 7.64 -10.65
C ILE A 87 -4.30 8.68 -11.65
N ALA A 88 -4.57 8.51 -12.95
CA ALA A 88 -4.17 9.46 -13.98
C ALA A 88 -4.82 10.84 -13.78
N SER A 89 -6.10 10.87 -13.39
CA SER A 89 -6.81 12.13 -13.08
C SER A 89 -6.29 12.80 -11.81
N ALA A 90 -5.89 12.01 -10.79
CA ALA A 90 -5.38 12.52 -9.53
C ALA A 90 -3.96 13.08 -9.67
N TYR A 91 -3.10 12.40 -10.41
CA TYR A 91 -1.66 12.68 -10.44
C TYR A 91 -1.12 13.17 -11.79
N GLY A 92 -1.96 13.25 -12.83
CA GLY A 92 -1.52 13.70 -14.17
C GLY A 92 -0.88 15.09 -14.22
N SER A 93 -1.12 15.93 -13.21
CA SER A 93 -0.45 17.23 -13.04
C SER A 93 0.68 17.23 -12.00
N SER A 94 0.97 16.09 -11.39
CA SER A 94 2.09 15.97 -10.44
C SER A 94 3.43 15.90 -11.16
N PRO A 95 4.53 16.37 -10.53
CA PRO A 95 5.81 16.53 -11.19
C PRO A 95 6.40 15.27 -11.80
N PHE A 96 6.10 14.10 -11.23
CA PHE A 96 6.73 12.84 -11.64
C PHE A 96 5.75 11.82 -12.25
N PHE A 97 4.48 12.17 -12.50
CA PHE A 97 3.51 11.24 -13.06
C PHE A 97 3.96 10.69 -14.42
N GLU A 98 4.39 11.56 -15.34
CA GLU A 98 4.85 11.16 -16.68
C GLU A 98 6.05 10.20 -16.61
N TYR A 99 6.87 10.34 -15.56
CA TYR A 99 8.06 9.52 -15.38
C TYR A 99 7.73 8.09 -14.92
N TYR A 100 6.72 7.92 -14.04
CA TYR A 100 6.40 6.62 -13.43
C TYR A 100 5.14 5.94 -13.99
N GLN A 101 4.35 6.61 -14.82
CA GLN A 101 3.10 6.04 -15.31
C GLN A 101 3.29 4.72 -16.07
N ASP A 102 4.38 4.57 -16.83
CA ASP A 102 4.65 3.38 -17.64
C ASP A 102 5.03 2.16 -16.78
N ASP A 103 5.53 2.37 -15.56
CA ASP A 103 5.80 1.31 -14.59
C ASP A 103 4.55 0.88 -13.84
N ILE A 104 3.60 1.79 -13.63
CA ILE A 104 2.39 1.56 -12.83
C ILE A 104 1.23 1.04 -13.69
N ARG A 105 1.07 1.56 -14.91
CA ARG A 105 -0.02 1.20 -15.83
C ARG A 105 -0.15 -0.29 -16.13
N PRO A 106 0.93 -1.08 -16.28
CA PRO A 106 0.84 -2.52 -16.54
C PRO A 106 0.06 -3.31 -15.49
N PHE A 107 -0.03 -2.85 -14.23
CA PHE A 107 -0.84 -3.48 -13.19
C PHE A 107 -2.34 -3.43 -13.48
N PHE A 108 -2.79 -2.49 -14.31
CA PHE A 108 -4.18 -2.36 -14.74
C PHE A 108 -4.48 -3.01 -16.08
N GLU A 109 -3.45 -3.43 -16.81
CA GLU A 109 -3.57 -4.11 -18.10
C GLU A 109 -3.44 -5.62 -17.95
N LYS A 110 -2.55 -6.09 -17.07
CA LYS A 110 -2.35 -7.51 -16.76
C LYS A 110 -3.45 -8.03 -15.83
N ARG A 111 -3.75 -9.33 -15.97
CA ARG A 111 -4.65 -10.03 -15.06
C ARG A 111 -3.86 -10.82 -14.04
N TYR A 112 -4.24 -10.70 -12.80
CA TYR A 112 -3.74 -11.49 -11.68
C TYR A 112 -4.89 -12.31 -11.11
N THR A 113 -4.60 -13.56 -10.76
CA THR A 113 -5.60 -14.45 -10.17
C THR A 113 -5.76 -14.20 -8.68
N PHE A 114 -4.64 -14.11 -7.97
CA PHE A 114 -4.63 -13.95 -6.51
C PHE A 114 -4.28 -12.51 -6.10
N LEU A 115 -4.99 -12.05 -5.08
CA LEU A 115 -4.77 -10.71 -4.53
C LEU A 115 -3.38 -10.56 -3.93
N LEU A 116 -2.85 -11.60 -3.28
CA LEU A 116 -1.50 -11.61 -2.72
C LEU A 116 -0.46 -11.39 -3.82
N ASP A 117 -0.48 -12.17 -4.90
CA ASP A 117 0.49 -12.07 -5.98
C ASP A 117 0.46 -10.69 -6.64
N PHE A 118 -0.73 -10.12 -6.80
CA PHE A 118 -0.93 -8.78 -7.33
C PHE A 118 -0.29 -7.71 -6.44
N ASN A 119 -0.58 -7.74 -5.15
CA ASN A 119 -0.05 -6.79 -4.19
C ASN A 119 1.47 -6.89 -4.06
N GLU A 120 2.02 -8.11 -4.08
CA GLU A 120 3.46 -8.31 -3.96
C GLU A 120 4.22 -7.86 -5.21
N ALA A 121 3.65 -8.07 -6.41
CA ALA A 121 4.21 -7.51 -7.63
C ALA A 121 4.24 -5.97 -7.58
N ILE A 122 3.16 -5.34 -7.11
CA ILE A 122 3.10 -3.88 -6.90
C ILE A 122 4.15 -3.43 -5.88
N ARG A 123 4.24 -4.10 -4.72
CA ARG A 123 5.21 -3.76 -3.67
C ARG A 123 6.64 -3.82 -4.19
N GLN A 124 7.00 -4.90 -4.91
CA GLN A 124 8.34 -5.07 -5.48
C GLN A 124 8.68 -3.94 -6.44
N THR A 125 7.81 -3.66 -7.42
CA THR A 125 8.02 -2.57 -8.38
C THR A 125 8.17 -1.21 -7.67
N LEU A 126 7.30 -0.91 -6.70
CA LEU A 126 7.38 0.36 -5.97
C LEU A 126 8.63 0.46 -5.09
N CYS A 127 9.08 -0.64 -4.48
CA CYS A 127 10.37 -0.67 -3.79
C CYS A 127 11.52 -0.37 -4.74
N GLU A 128 11.56 -0.97 -5.93
CA GLU A 128 12.57 -0.71 -6.96
C GLU A 128 12.57 0.76 -7.40
N LEU A 129 11.39 1.33 -7.68
CA LEU A 129 11.25 2.73 -8.10
C LEU A 129 11.69 3.74 -7.02
N ILE A 130 11.50 3.40 -5.75
CA ILE A 130 11.90 4.24 -4.61
C ILE A 130 13.37 4.02 -4.21
N GLY A 131 13.99 2.91 -4.67
CA GLY A 131 15.33 2.49 -4.25
C GLY A 131 15.35 1.89 -2.84
N LEU A 132 14.33 1.09 -2.49
CA LEU A 132 14.18 0.42 -1.22
C LEU A 132 14.36 -1.09 -1.39
N GLU A 133 15.25 -1.70 -0.61
CA GLU A 133 15.57 -3.14 -0.66
C GLU A 133 15.24 -3.82 0.68
N PRO A 134 13.96 -4.01 1.04
CA PRO A 134 13.58 -4.62 2.30
C PRO A 134 13.84 -6.14 2.27
N HIS A 135 14.30 -6.69 3.38
CA HIS A 135 14.36 -8.14 3.55
C HIS A 135 12.97 -8.69 3.91
N VAL A 136 12.29 -9.27 2.93
CA VAL A 136 10.89 -9.74 3.05
C VAL A 136 10.82 -11.25 2.97
N GLU A 137 10.15 -11.84 3.94
CA GLU A 137 9.82 -13.27 4.02
C GLU A 137 8.29 -13.46 4.10
N TYR A 138 7.83 -14.67 3.77
CA TYR A 138 6.41 -15.05 3.86
C TYR A 138 6.24 -16.18 4.86
N THR A 139 5.12 -16.16 5.60
CA THR A 139 4.82 -17.23 6.54
C THR A 139 4.40 -18.51 5.80
N ASP A 140 4.86 -19.67 6.28
CA ASP A 140 4.44 -20.98 5.75
C ASP A 140 3.15 -21.48 6.41
N GLN A 141 2.80 -20.93 7.56
CA GLN A 141 1.58 -21.17 8.32
C GLN A 141 1.20 -19.90 9.09
N TYR A 142 0.00 -19.86 9.67
CA TYR A 142 -0.38 -18.73 10.53
C TYR A 142 0.63 -18.53 11.66
N ALA A 143 1.22 -17.36 11.72
CA ALA A 143 2.24 -17.01 12.69
C ALA A 143 1.79 -15.88 13.63
N GLN A 144 2.16 -15.99 14.89
CA GLN A 144 2.05 -14.92 15.87
C GLN A 144 3.44 -14.33 16.10
N PRO A 145 3.58 -12.97 16.13
CA PRO A 145 4.84 -12.34 16.48
C PRO A 145 5.33 -12.81 17.86
N ALA A 146 6.63 -13.05 17.97
CA ALA A 146 7.27 -13.35 19.25
C ALA A 146 7.38 -12.08 20.12
N PRO A 147 7.63 -12.21 21.45
CA PRO A 147 7.91 -11.07 22.29
C PRO A 147 9.06 -10.23 21.76
N GLY A 148 8.82 -8.95 21.54
CA GLY A 148 9.79 -8.00 20.98
C GLY A 148 9.71 -7.81 19.44
N GLU A 149 8.94 -8.61 18.73
CA GLU A 149 8.59 -8.38 17.34
C GLU A 149 7.35 -7.48 17.21
N ALA A 150 7.32 -6.65 16.17
CA ALA A 150 6.21 -5.72 15.97
C ALA A 150 5.08 -6.36 15.15
N ASP A 151 3.85 -6.30 15.66
CA ASP A 151 2.65 -6.69 14.90
C ASP A 151 1.99 -5.44 14.28
N LEU A 152 2.26 -5.21 13.02
CA LEU A 152 1.72 -4.08 12.27
C LEU A 152 0.55 -4.45 11.36
N ARG A 153 0.12 -5.70 11.35
CA ARG A 153 -0.92 -6.24 10.45
C ARG A 153 -2.26 -5.51 10.55
N GLU A 154 -2.62 -5.09 11.76
CA GLU A 154 -3.85 -4.35 12.04
C GLU A 154 -3.56 -2.91 12.54
N ALA A 155 -2.30 -2.58 12.80
CA ALA A 155 -1.88 -1.23 13.17
C ALA A 155 -1.96 -0.29 11.96
N ILE A 156 -1.45 -0.73 10.80
CA ILE A 156 -1.57 -0.04 9.51
C ILE A 156 -2.93 -0.38 8.90
N HIS A 157 -3.93 0.47 9.15
CA HIS A 157 -5.31 0.20 8.81
C HIS A 157 -6.06 1.47 8.36
N PRO A 158 -6.95 1.42 7.32
CA PRO A 158 -7.64 2.60 6.78
C PRO A 158 -8.50 3.40 7.78
N LYS A 159 -8.86 2.78 8.89
CA LYS A 159 -9.71 3.39 9.93
C LYS A 159 -8.92 3.83 11.17
N ARG A 160 -7.61 3.76 11.12
CA ARG A 160 -6.73 4.13 12.24
C ARG A 160 -5.84 5.29 11.84
N ASN A 161 -5.61 6.19 12.77
CA ASN A 161 -4.60 7.22 12.63
C ASN A 161 -3.24 6.61 12.98
N ILE A 162 -2.32 6.62 12.04
CA ILE A 162 -1.00 6.00 12.22
C ILE A 162 -0.20 6.65 13.36
N ALA A 163 -0.26 7.96 13.50
CA ALA A 163 0.45 8.69 14.58
C ALA A 163 -0.05 8.32 15.99
N GLU A 164 -1.32 7.92 16.11
CA GLU A 164 -1.90 7.43 17.36
C GLU A 164 -1.58 5.96 17.60
N THR A 165 -1.53 5.16 16.53
CA THR A 165 -1.37 3.71 16.60
C THR A 165 0.10 3.31 16.73
N ILE A 166 0.99 4.02 16.04
CA ILE A 166 2.44 3.80 16.03
C ILE A 166 3.11 5.15 16.26
N PRO A 167 3.23 5.62 17.52
CA PRO A 167 3.75 6.95 17.84
C PRO A 167 5.19 7.22 17.36
N SER A 168 5.96 6.19 17.05
CA SER A 168 7.30 6.31 16.49
C SER A 168 7.31 6.62 14.99
N MET A 169 6.17 6.51 14.30
CA MET A 169 6.03 6.84 12.87
C MET A 169 5.41 8.22 12.71
N HIS A 170 6.25 9.20 12.44
CA HIS A 170 5.83 10.60 12.23
C HIS A 170 6.01 10.95 10.76
N LEU A 171 4.96 10.80 9.97
CA LEU A 171 5.01 11.20 8.58
C LEU A 171 5.13 12.73 8.46
N LYS A 172 6.26 13.19 7.96
CA LYS A 172 6.50 14.61 7.67
C LYS A 172 5.68 15.05 6.45
N PRO A 173 5.12 16.28 6.48
CA PRO A 173 4.49 16.84 5.30
C PRO A 173 5.47 16.94 4.13
N TYR A 174 5.00 16.51 2.96
CA TYR A 174 5.68 16.65 1.67
C TYR A 174 4.76 17.36 0.67
N TYR A 175 5.30 17.74 -0.48
CA TYR A 175 4.51 18.39 -1.52
C TYR A 175 3.41 17.45 -2.03
N GLN A 176 2.17 17.95 -2.09
CA GLN A 176 1.01 17.28 -2.67
C GLN A 176 0.25 18.24 -3.58
N VAL A 177 -0.13 17.80 -4.79
CA VAL A 177 -0.86 18.63 -5.77
C VAL A 177 -2.12 19.26 -5.17
N PHE A 178 -2.82 18.54 -4.29
CA PHE A 178 -4.07 19.05 -3.68
C PHE A 178 -3.89 19.72 -2.32
N ALA A 179 -2.65 19.89 -1.83
CA ALA A 179 -2.39 20.58 -0.56
C ALA A 179 -2.94 22.02 -0.49
N PRO A 180 -2.94 22.83 -1.59
CA PRO A 180 -3.55 24.16 -1.56
C PRO A 180 -5.05 24.15 -1.23
N LYS A 181 -5.75 23.04 -1.52
CA LYS A 181 -7.20 22.91 -1.29
C LYS A 181 -7.54 22.23 0.05
N TYR A 182 -6.78 21.20 0.42
CA TYR A 182 -7.12 20.31 1.54
C TYR A 182 -6.11 20.34 2.69
N GLY A 183 -5.01 21.07 2.56
CA GLY A 183 -3.86 20.89 3.43
C GLY A 183 -3.14 19.57 3.14
N PHE A 184 -2.21 19.21 4.01
CA PHE A 184 -1.51 17.94 3.90
C PHE A 184 -2.42 16.77 4.30
N LEU A 185 -2.63 15.84 3.37
CA LEU A 185 -3.37 14.60 3.60
C LEU A 185 -2.38 13.49 3.99
N SER A 186 -2.35 13.16 5.26
CA SER A 186 -1.41 12.19 5.82
C SER A 186 -1.74 10.76 5.41
N ASP A 187 -0.69 9.93 5.29
CA ASP A 187 -0.75 8.47 5.12
C ASP A 187 -1.62 7.98 3.93
N LEU A 188 -1.55 8.71 2.83
CA LEU A 188 -2.09 8.24 1.55
C LEU A 188 -1.26 7.07 0.98
N SER A 189 -1.75 6.46 -0.09
CA SER A 189 -0.99 5.51 -0.88
C SER A 189 0.40 6.04 -1.22
N ILE A 190 1.39 5.17 -1.24
CA ILE A 190 2.76 5.49 -1.68
C ILE A 190 2.80 6.13 -3.09
N LEU A 191 1.77 5.91 -3.91
CA LEU A 191 1.62 6.61 -5.19
C LEU A 191 1.61 8.12 -5.02
N ASP A 192 0.95 8.62 -3.96
CA ASP A 192 0.92 10.05 -3.69
C ASP A 192 2.33 10.60 -3.44
N LEU A 193 3.11 9.93 -2.61
CA LEU A 193 4.49 10.30 -2.35
C LEU A 193 5.35 10.20 -3.62
N LEU A 194 5.30 9.06 -4.33
CA LEU A 194 6.12 8.82 -5.51
C LEU A 194 5.84 9.81 -6.64
N MET A 195 4.56 10.07 -6.95
CA MET A 195 4.17 10.96 -8.04
C MET A 195 4.48 12.44 -7.75
N ASN A 196 4.52 12.83 -6.48
CA ASN A 196 4.80 14.20 -6.06
C ASN A 196 6.28 14.46 -5.77
N MET A 197 7.01 13.50 -5.21
CA MET A 197 8.40 13.67 -4.75
C MET A 197 9.44 12.92 -5.59
N GLY A 198 8.99 11.98 -6.41
CA GLY A 198 9.89 11.21 -7.29
C GLY A 198 11.04 10.54 -6.53
N PRO A 199 12.30 10.73 -6.99
CA PRO A 199 13.48 10.15 -6.35
C PRO A 199 13.70 10.59 -4.89
N GLU A 200 13.11 11.72 -4.48
CA GLU A 200 13.21 12.21 -3.10
C GLU A 200 12.28 11.45 -2.13
N SER A 201 11.41 10.59 -2.63
CA SER A 201 10.51 9.77 -1.80
C SER A 201 11.24 9.00 -0.71
N ILE A 202 12.42 8.45 -1.02
CA ILE A 202 13.24 7.72 -0.03
C ILE A 202 13.73 8.62 1.12
N LEU A 203 13.97 9.91 0.86
CA LEU A 203 14.39 10.86 1.91
C LEU A 203 13.23 11.14 2.86
N ILE A 204 12.03 11.34 2.34
CA ILE A 204 10.83 11.52 3.17
C ILE A 204 10.60 10.30 4.06
N LEU A 205 10.72 9.07 3.51
CA LEU A 205 10.58 7.84 4.30
C LEU A 205 11.63 7.71 5.41
N LYS A 206 12.87 8.18 5.18
CA LYS A 206 13.97 8.13 6.16
C LYS A 206 13.84 9.18 7.27
N GLU A 207 13.22 10.30 6.97
CA GLU A 207 13.09 11.42 7.90
C GLU A 207 11.81 11.38 8.75
N SER A 208 10.93 10.43 8.45
CA SER A 208 9.57 10.28 9.04
C SER A 208 9.54 9.35 10.24
#